data_5f129b64f1bd56e65cc15ad3d254d44d
#
_entry.id   5f129b64f1bd56e65cc15ad3d254d44d
#
_cell.length_a   1.000
_cell.length_b   1.000
_cell.length_c   1.000
_cell.angle_alpha   90.00
_cell.angle_beta   90.00
_cell.angle_gamma   90.00
#
_symmetry.space_group_name_H-M   'P 1'
#
loop_
_entity.id
_entity.type
_entity.pdbx_description
1 polymer ?
#
loop_
_entity_poly.entity_id
_entity_poly.type
_entity_poly.pdbx_seq_one_letter_code
_entity_poly.pdbx_strand_id
1 'polypeptide(L)'
;IVVSPLIALMKNQVDVINGYSEDDSVAHYLNSSLNRAAINRVESDVKSGKTKLLYVAPESLNKEDNLPFFQSFKISFIAVDEAHCISEWGHDFRPEYRNIKPTLEKIAVARNVRHIPVIALTATATDKVRIDIKTNLGMPDPKEFKSSFNRPNLYYEVRQKVSDEDTDSQSIKFIKSHEGRGGISYCRSRKEVEELAKKLTLNGFRAAPYHAGLDNEVRAKTQDDFLKENIDIIVATIAFGMGIDKPDVRFVIHYDIPKSLEGYYQETGSAGRDGGAGICLAFYSPKDLKKLSKFMDTKSEMEKEIGRQLLDETKAYAETSVCRRKVLLNYFGEAYTKDNCGNCDNCKRPKKYIEATDALECVLSAIKALKGQYEQNYVVDFVRGRATDHIVRDGNDKLPEFGNGKEINNDIASIWNPVIRQGMIAGYIRKDIKHCGLLKITSSGKEWLKEPRPFSVVPDREFVDSDDGGEGGTSALDLPLYQQLKGLRHDVAKKHNIPPCVIFQ
;
A
#
# COMPACT_ATOMS: atom_id res chain seq x y z
N ILE A 1 25.09 -0.06 13.90
CA ILE A 1 23.77 0.37 14.39
C ILE A 1 22.73 0.10 13.32
N VAL A 2 21.54 -0.36 13.72
CA VAL A 2 20.36 -0.52 12.86
C VAL A 2 19.29 0.46 13.35
N VAL A 3 18.91 1.41 12.50
CA VAL A 3 17.80 2.33 12.78
C VAL A 3 16.53 1.70 12.25
N SER A 4 15.56 1.42 13.12
CA SER A 4 14.28 0.80 12.75
C SER A 4 13.12 1.53 13.44
N PRO A 5 11.95 1.70 12.76
CA PRO A 5 10.86 2.51 13.27
C PRO A 5 9.96 1.79 14.26
N LEU A 6 10.15 0.48 14.47
CA LEU A 6 9.19 -0.36 15.17
C LEU A 6 9.82 -1.14 16.34
N ILE A 7 9.34 -0.85 17.54
CA ILE A 7 9.80 -1.46 18.79
C ILE A 7 9.63 -3.00 18.76
N ALA A 8 8.50 -3.48 18.29
CA ALA A 8 8.22 -4.92 18.21
C ALA A 8 9.14 -5.66 17.23
N LEU A 9 9.43 -5.06 16.07
CA LEU A 9 10.36 -5.61 15.10
C LEU A 9 11.78 -5.68 15.66
N MET A 10 12.25 -4.58 16.29
CA MET A 10 13.56 -4.56 16.91
C MET A 10 13.73 -5.69 17.93
N LYS A 11 12.72 -5.88 18.80
CA LYS A 11 12.74 -6.96 19.79
C LYS A 11 12.85 -8.32 19.12
N ASN A 12 11.99 -8.62 18.15
CA ASN A 12 12.01 -9.91 17.46
C ASN A 12 13.36 -10.20 16.79
N GLN A 13 13.92 -9.22 16.09
CA GLN A 13 15.21 -9.37 15.42
C GLN A 13 16.35 -9.59 16.43
N VAL A 14 16.34 -8.88 17.54
CA VAL A 14 17.32 -9.07 18.63
C VAL A 14 17.17 -10.46 19.26
N ASP A 15 15.95 -10.91 19.56
CA ASP A 15 15.68 -12.22 20.13
C ASP A 15 16.15 -13.35 19.20
N VAL A 16 15.90 -13.23 17.89
CA VAL A 16 16.37 -14.19 16.88
C VAL A 16 17.89 -14.22 16.80
N ILE A 17 18.56 -13.06 16.76
CA ILE A 17 20.03 -13.00 16.67
C ILE A 17 20.67 -13.59 17.90
N ASN A 18 20.18 -13.23 19.09
CA ASN A 18 20.70 -13.77 20.34
C ASN A 18 20.41 -15.27 20.47
N GLY A 19 19.30 -15.78 19.91
CA GLY A 19 19.00 -17.21 19.87
C GLY A 19 19.98 -18.05 19.03
N TYR A 20 20.74 -17.44 18.13
CA TYR A 20 21.83 -18.11 17.38
C TYR A 20 23.20 -17.99 18.07
N SER A 21 23.28 -17.30 19.20
CA SER A 21 24.54 -17.07 19.94
C SER A 21 24.44 -17.68 21.33
N GLU A 22 25.60 -18.11 21.86
CA GLU A 22 25.71 -18.51 23.28
C GLU A 22 25.69 -17.29 24.22
N ASP A 23 25.83 -16.07 23.69
CA ASP A 23 25.82 -14.80 24.44
C ASP A 23 24.62 -13.93 24.05
N ASP A 24 23.69 -13.69 24.99
CA ASP A 24 22.49 -12.88 24.81
C ASP A 24 22.81 -11.38 24.70
N SER A 25 24.07 -10.97 24.66
CA SER A 25 24.52 -9.58 24.54
C SER A 25 24.99 -9.21 23.12
N VAL A 26 24.96 -10.15 22.16
CA VAL A 26 25.42 -9.91 20.78
C VAL A 26 24.56 -8.85 20.06
N ALA A 27 23.26 -8.85 20.33
CA ALA A 27 22.35 -7.81 19.84
C ALA A 27 21.57 -7.20 21.00
N HIS A 28 21.38 -5.90 20.92
CA HIS A 28 20.53 -5.13 21.84
C HIS A 28 19.64 -4.16 21.08
N TYR A 29 18.59 -3.66 21.73
CA TYR A 29 17.81 -2.54 21.22
C TYR A 29 17.78 -1.38 22.24
N LEU A 30 17.67 -0.15 21.73
CA LEU A 30 17.54 1.07 22.51
C LEU A 30 16.32 1.86 22.03
N ASN A 31 15.27 1.86 22.84
CA ASN A 31 14.02 2.57 22.56
C ASN A 31 13.31 2.99 23.85
N SER A 32 12.15 3.65 23.71
CA SER A 32 11.39 4.23 24.84
C SER A 32 10.75 3.20 25.77
N SER A 33 10.77 1.90 25.45
CA SER A 33 10.20 0.86 26.31
C SER A 33 11.14 0.39 27.42
N LEU A 34 12.44 0.73 27.35
CA LEU A 34 13.44 0.28 28.30
C LEU A 34 13.43 1.13 29.58
N ASN A 35 13.54 0.47 30.71
CA ASN A 35 13.81 1.14 31.99
C ASN A 35 15.29 1.50 32.12
N ARG A 36 15.63 2.30 33.13
CA ARG A 36 17.00 2.82 33.34
C ARG A 36 18.05 1.73 33.55
N ALA A 37 17.71 0.65 34.26
CA ALA A 37 18.63 -0.46 34.49
C ALA A 37 18.97 -1.21 33.18
N ALA A 38 17.96 -1.43 32.32
CA ALA A 38 18.16 -2.03 31.01
C ALA A 38 19.01 -1.14 30.09
N ILE A 39 18.77 0.17 30.09
CA ILE A 39 19.58 1.14 29.32
C ILE A 39 21.05 1.08 29.77
N ASN A 40 21.32 1.09 31.08
CA ASN A 40 22.68 1.02 31.61
C ASN A 40 23.39 -0.28 31.22
N ARG A 41 22.67 -1.43 31.17
CA ARG A 41 23.20 -2.70 30.70
C ARG A 41 23.58 -2.62 29.22
N VAL A 42 22.68 -2.13 28.37
CA VAL A 42 22.94 -1.94 26.92
C VAL A 42 24.17 -1.07 26.71
N GLU A 43 24.27 0.05 27.41
CA GLU A 43 25.42 0.95 27.29
C GLU A 43 26.74 0.28 27.70
N SER A 44 26.74 -0.51 28.78
CA SER A 44 27.89 -1.27 29.23
C SER A 44 28.35 -2.29 28.21
N ASP A 45 27.43 -3.09 27.69
CA ASP A 45 27.71 -4.17 26.75
C ASP A 45 28.18 -3.63 25.39
N VAL A 46 27.65 -2.46 24.95
CA VAL A 46 28.10 -1.77 23.73
C VAL A 46 29.51 -1.21 23.93
N LYS A 47 29.80 -0.55 25.05
CA LYS A 47 31.12 0.06 25.37
C LYS A 47 32.20 -1.02 25.52
N SER A 48 31.87 -2.18 26.10
CA SER A 48 32.79 -3.31 26.22
C SER A 48 33.01 -4.07 24.91
N GLY A 49 32.25 -3.77 23.87
CA GLY A 49 32.34 -4.41 22.56
C GLY A 49 31.71 -5.80 22.50
N LYS A 50 30.93 -6.23 23.50
CA LYS A 50 30.14 -7.46 23.46
C LYS A 50 29.05 -7.34 22.39
N THR A 51 28.31 -6.24 22.42
CA THR A 51 27.24 -5.95 21.45
C THR A 51 27.82 -5.66 20.07
N LYS A 52 27.39 -6.43 19.08
CA LYS A 52 27.77 -6.26 17.65
C LYS A 52 26.68 -5.55 16.85
N LEU A 53 25.41 -5.73 17.23
CA LEU A 53 24.28 -5.10 16.59
C LEU A 53 23.45 -4.33 17.64
N LEU A 54 23.32 -3.02 17.45
CA LEU A 54 22.48 -2.17 18.27
C LEU A 54 21.33 -1.62 17.43
N TYR A 55 20.10 -2.05 17.74
CA TYR A 55 18.88 -1.54 17.14
C TYR A 55 18.43 -0.28 17.87
N VAL A 56 18.14 0.79 17.15
CA VAL A 56 17.80 2.08 17.73
C VAL A 56 16.56 2.66 17.04
N ALA A 57 15.60 3.14 17.83
CA ALA A 57 14.50 3.91 17.27
C ALA A 57 15.03 5.29 16.78
N PRO A 58 14.49 5.82 15.67
CA PRO A 58 14.96 7.10 15.12
C PRO A 58 14.85 8.25 16.13
N GLU A 59 13.81 8.27 16.95
CA GLU A 59 13.65 9.22 18.04
C GLU A 59 14.77 9.12 19.09
N SER A 60 15.18 7.88 19.40
CA SER A 60 16.27 7.63 20.37
C SER A 60 17.64 8.01 19.79
N LEU A 61 17.85 7.79 18.49
CA LEU A 61 19.08 8.19 17.81
C LEU A 61 19.25 9.72 17.79
N ASN A 62 18.17 10.44 17.59
CA ASN A 62 18.17 11.90 17.44
C ASN A 62 18.10 12.66 18.77
N LYS A 63 17.91 11.95 19.89
CA LYS A 63 17.83 12.56 21.21
C LYS A 63 19.20 13.08 21.65
N GLU A 64 19.30 14.36 21.97
CA GLU A 64 20.57 14.99 22.33
C GLU A 64 21.25 14.33 23.54
N ASP A 65 20.49 13.90 24.54
CA ASP A 65 21.00 13.19 25.72
C ASP A 65 21.69 11.85 25.35
N ASN A 66 21.36 11.24 24.23
CA ASN A 66 21.97 9.98 23.79
C ASN A 66 23.21 10.20 22.91
N LEU A 67 23.44 11.43 22.44
CA LEU A 67 24.56 11.70 21.52
C LEU A 67 25.93 11.37 22.14
N PRO A 68 26.25 11.70 23.42
CA PRO A 68 27.52 11.31 24.06
C PRO A 68 27.73 9.79 24.09
N PHE A 69 26.67 9.03 24.27
CA PHE A 69 26.74 7.56 24.18
C PHE A 69 27.17 7.09 22.81
N PHE A 70 26.50 7.55 21.73
CA PHE A 70 26.86 7.17 20.36
C PHE A 70 28.25 7.64 19.93
N GLN A 71 28.78 8.69 20.54
CA GLN A 71 30.14 9.17 20.31
C GLN A 71 31.20 8.35 21.08
N SER A 72 30.82 7.56 22.09
CA SER A 72 31.75 6.86 22.98
C SER A 72 32.31 5.53 22.42
N PHE A 73 31.77 5.00 21.34
CA PHE A 73 32.22 3.72 20.76
C PHE A 73 32.34 3.78 19.22
N LYS A 74 33.05 2.82 18.64
CA LYS A 74 33.26 2.74 17.19
C LYS A 74 31.99 2.22 16.50
N ILE A 75 31.45 2.99 15.55
CA ILE A 75 30.36 2.60 14.66
C ILE A 75 30.95 2.23 13.30
N SER A 76 30.81 0.97 12.90
CA SER A 76 31.30 0.48 11.62
C SER A 76 30.45 0.93 10.46
N PHE A 77 29.13 0.89 10.62
CA PHE A 77 28.14 1.39 9.67
C PHE A 77 26.78 1.61 10.34
N ILE A 78 25.91 2.32 9.67
CA ILE A 78 24.50 2.49 10.04
C ILE A 78 23.67 1.80 8.96
N ALA A 79 22.77 0.91 9.39
CA ALA A 79 21.69 0.40 8.54
C ALA A 79 20.39 1.17 8.86
N VAL A 80 19.80 1.81 7.88
CA VAL A 80 18.51 2.49 8.00
C VAL A 80 17.46 1.59 7.39
N ASP A 81 16.69 0.95 8.26
CA ASP A 81 15.57 0.09 7.89
C ASP A 81 14.34 0.94 7.61
N GLU A 82 13.43 0.42 6.76
CA GLU A 82 12.25 1.16 6.29
C GLU A 82 12.59 2.59 5.83
N ALA A 83 13.69 2.72 5.06
CA ALA A 83 14.24 4.01 4.67
C ALA A 83 13.24 4.88 3.88
N HIS A 84 12.16 4.30 3.33
CA HIS A 84 11.06 5.03 2.69
C HIS A 84 10.36 6.02 3.64
N CYS A 85 10.46 5.80 4.96
CA CYS A 85 9.93 6.72 5.97
C CYS A 85 10.56 8.13 5.92
N ILE A 86 11.69 8.31 5.24
CA ILE A 86 12.36 9.62 5.08
C ILE A 86 11.64 10.52 4.07
N SER A 87 10.84 9.94 3.18
CA SER A 87 10.18 10.61 2.07
C SER A 87 8.73 10.98 2.40
N GLU A 88 8.34 12.21 2.15
CA GLU A 88 6.94 12.66 2.23
C GLU A 88 6.04 11.94 1.21
N TRP A 89 6.63 11.39 0.17
CA TRP A 89 5.97 10.56 -0.83
C TRP A 89 5.92 9.08 -0.45
N GLY A 90 6.58 8.70 0.66
CA GLY A 90 6.44 7.37 1.25
C GLY A 90 5.10 7.24 1.95
N HIS A 91 4.56 6.05 1.99
CA HIS A 91 3.26 5.78 2.62
C HIS A 91 3.24 5.92 4.15
N ASP A 92 4.41 5.94 4.80
CA ASP A 92 4.61 6.12 6.26
C ASP A 92 5.73 7.14 6.53
N PHE A 93 5.51 8.40 6.12
CA PHE A 93 6.46 9.47 6.37
C PHE A 93 6.66 9.72 7.87
N ARG A 94 7.92 9.77 8.31
CA ARG A 94 8.33 10.06 9.69
C ARG A 94 9.40 11.15 9.71
N PRO A 95 9.08 12.35 10.22
CA PRO A 95 10.01 13.48 10.25
C PRO A 95 11.35 13.17 10.93
N GLU A 96 11.34 12.25 11.90
CA GLU A 96 12.53 11.83 12.66
C GLU A 96 13.60 11.20 11.75
N TYR A 97 13.23 10.57 10.65
CA TYR A 97 14.17 10.02 9.69
C TYR A 97 15.02 11.09 8.99
N ARG A 98 14.52 12.31 8.83
CA ARG A 98 15.28 13.43 8.25
C ARG A 98 16.41 13.92 9.16
N ASN A 99 16.33 13.66 10.46
CA ASN A 99 17.34 14.02 11.41
C ASN A 99 18.48 12.99 11.52
N ILE A 100 18.37 11.83 10.87
CA ILE A 100 19.41 10.78 10.90
C ILE A 100 20.73 11.34 10.37
N LYS A 101 20.75 11.93 9.18
CA LYS A 101 21.98 12.49 8.59
C LYS A 101 22.65 13.54 9.47
N PRO A 102 21.97 14.60 9.92
CA PRO A 102 22.58 15.57 10.84
C PRO A 102 23.15 14.94 12.12
N THR A 103 22.48 13.93 12.68
CA THR A 103 22.97 13.21 13.86
C THR A 103 24.25 12.43 13.53
N LEU A 104 24.30 11.73 12.40
CA LEU A 104 25.49 11.00 11.97
C LEU A 104 26.68 11.93 11.70
N GLU A 105 26.45 13.11 11.16
CA GLU A 105 27.48 14.13 10.97
C GLU A 105 28.06 14.60 12.31
N LYS A 106 27.23 14.87 13.32
CA LYS A 106 27.66 15.20 14.69
C LYS A 106 28.50 14.08 15.32
N ILE A 107 28.13 12.82 15.13
CA ILE A 107 28.88 11.66 15.63
C ILE A 107 30.22 11.54 14.88
N ALA A 108 30.24 11.68 13.58
CA ALA A 108 31.45 11.59 12.77
C ALA A 108 32.49 12.65 13.14
N VAL A 109 32.06 13.91 13.32
CA VAL A 109 32.92 15.03 13.76
C VAL A 109 33.54 14.73 15.11
N ALA A 110 32.74 14.33 16.11
CA ALA A 110 33.24 14.05 17.48
C ALA A 110 34.23 12.87 17.49
N ARG A 111 34.13 11.95 16.56
CA ARG A 111 35.03 10.80 16.45
C ARG A 111 36.18 11.01 15.46
N ASN A 112 36.31 12.20 14.91
CA ASN A 112 37.33 12.55 13.93
C ASN A 112 37.37 11.56 12.73
N VAL A 113 36.20 11.12 12.24
CA VAL A 113 36.08 10.30 11.04
C VAL A 113 35.39 11.12 9.95
N ARG A 114 35.77 10.86 8.69
CA ARG A 114 35.24 11.61 7.54
C ARG A 114 33.73 11.41 7.38
N HIS A 115 33.26 10.17 7.49
CA HIS A 115 31.86 9.79 7.40
C HIS A 115 31.64 8.40 8.03
N ILE A 116 30.41 8.11 8.41
CA ILE A 116 29.98 6.78 8.82
C ILE A 116 29.27 6.15 7.62
N PRO A 117 29.67 4.94 7.14
CA PRO A 117 28.97 4.26 6.05
C PRO A 117 27.50 4.04 6.36
N VAL A 118 26.62 4.28 5.38
CA VAL A 118 25.17 4.11 5.50
C VAL A 118 24.68 3.07 4.50
N ILE A 119 23.82 2.15 4.97
CA ILE A 119 23.04 1.21 4.18
C ILE A 119 21.58 1.58 4.36
N ALA A 120 20.86 1.86 3.29
CA ALA A 120 19.43 2.12 3.32
C ALA A 120 18.65 0.94 2.75
N LEU A 121 17.67 0.45 3.50
CA LEU A 121 16.87 -0.74 3.18
C LEU A 121 15.39 -0.35 3.13
N THR A 122 14.69 -0.82 2.11
CA THR A 122 13.23 -0.67 2.01
C THR A 122 12.63 -1.71 1.07
N ALA A 123 11.45 -2.20 1.39
CA ALA A 123 10.67 -3.10 0.53
C ALA A 123 9.83 -2.34 -0.51
N THR A 124 9.55 -1.06 -0.28
CA THR A 124 8.57 -0.26 -1.04
C THR A 124 9.15 1.10 -1.39
N ALA A 125 9.86 1.21 -2.51
CA ALA A 125 10.38 2.49 -2.95
C ALA A 125 10.16 2.71 -4.44
N THR A 126 9.29 3.64 -4.79
CA THR A 126 9.20 4.21 -6.13
C THR A 126 10.47 4.99 -6.46
N ASP A 127 10.68 5.32 -7.72
CA ASP A 127 11.87 6.09 -8.15
C ASP A 127 12.04 7.41 -7.40
N LYS A 128 10.93 8.08 -7.09
CA LYS A 128 10.95 9.32 -6.31
C LYS A 128 11.42 9.09 -4.88
N VAL A 129 10.84 8.09 -4.20
CA VAL A 129 11.23 7.73 -2.83
C VAL A 129 12.71 7.34 -2.77
N ARG A 130 13.23 6.61 -3.77
CA ARG A 130 14.67 6.27 -3.85
C ARG A 130 15.57 7.50 -3.96
N ILE A 131 15.15 8.50 -4.73
CA ILE A 131 15.90 9.77 -4.84
C ILE A 131 15.89 10.51 -3.50
N ASP A 132 14.74 10.58 -2.84
CA ASP A 132 14.61 11.23 -1.54
C ASP A 132 15.46 10.54 -0.47
N ILE A 133 15.50 9.20 -0.45
CA ILE A 133 16.38 8.43 0.44
C ILE A 133 17.83 8.84 0.24
N LYS A 134 18.32 8.83 -1.00
CA LYS A 134 19.71 9.19 -1.32
C LYS A 134 20.06 10.62 -0.89
N THR A 135 19.16 11.56 -1.20
CA THR A 135 19.36 12.99 -0.91
C THR A 135 19.37 13.25 0.59
N ASN A 136 18.35 12.74 1.30
CA ASN A 136 18.18 13.04 2.73
C ASN A 136 19.17 12.26 3.62
N LEU A 137 19.66 11.10 3.19
CA LEU A 137 20.74 10.38 3.89
C LEU A 137 22.14 10.82 3.45
N GLY A 138 22.25 11.71 2.47
CA GLY A 138 23.54 12.19 1.99
C GLY A 138 24.38 11.13 1.28
N MET A 139 23.75 10.34 0.41
CA MET A 139 24.36 9.25 -0.35
C MET A 139 24.54 9.70 -1.83
N PRO A 140 25.65 10.34 -2.20
CA PRO A 140 25.79 10.99 -3.51
C PRO A 140 25.84 9.99 -4.69
N ASP A 141 26.45 8.86 -4.50
CA ASP A 141 26.57 7.80 -5.52
C ASP A 141 26.53 6.42 -4.85
N PRO A 142 25.42 6.02 -4.25
CA PRO A 142 25.34 4.74 -3.58
C PRO A 142 25.22 3.60 -4.58
N LYS A 143 25.79 2.46 -4.24
CA LYS A 143 25.55 1.22 -4.97
C LYS A 143 24.11 0.77 -4.71
N GLU A 144 23.33 0.62 -5.77
CA GLU A 144 21.93 0.20 -5.66
C GLU A 144 21.77 -1.28 -6.00
N PHE A 145 21.01 -1.98 -5.16
CA PHE A 145 20.58 -3.35 -5.40
C PHE A 145 19.05 -3.34 -5.41
N LYS A 146 18.46 -3.79 -6.51
CA LYS A 146 17.00 -3.83 -6.69
C LYS A 146 16.57 -5.26 -7.04
N SER A 147 15.75 -5.84 -6.20
CA SER A 147 15.02 -7.07 -6.52
C SER A 147 13.72 -6.75 -7.23
N SER A 148 13.16 -7.72 -7.95
CA SER A 148 11.84 -7.58 -8.58
C SER A 148 10.74 -7.43 -7.52
N PHE A 149 9.79 -6.55 -7.79
CA PHE A 149 8.54 -6.45 -7.02
C PHE A 149 7.55 -7.58 -7.33
N ASN A 150 7.87 -8.44 -8.29
CA ASN A 150 6.97 -9.52 -8.67
C ASN A 150 6.93 -10.62 -7.61
N ARG A 151 5.73 -10.90 -7.12
CA ARG A 151 5.40 -11.99 -6.19
C ARG A 151 4.52 -13.00 -6.92
N PRO A 152 5.07 -13.93 -7.72
CA PRO A 152 4.30 -14.84 -8.59
C PRO A 152 3.39 -15.78 -7.80
N ASN A 153 3.71 -16.08 -6.56
CA ASN A 153 2.96 -16.93 -5.66
C ASN A 153 1.69 -16.27 -5.07
N LEU A 154 1.52 -14.95 -5.23
CA LEU A 154 0.36 -14.24 -4.69
C LEU A 154 -0.76 -14.14 -5.75
N TYR A 155 -1.98 -14.50 -5.34
CA TYR A 155 -3.20 -14.23 -6.09
C TYR A 155 -3.84 -12.94 -5.62
N TYR A 156 -4.17 -12.04 -6.56
CA TYR A 156 -4.79 -10.74 -6.25
C TYR A 156 -6.23 -10.70 -6.71
N GLU A 157 -7.12 -10.27 -5.83
CA GLU A 157 -8.54 -10.13 -6.11
C GLU A 157 -9.10 -8.84 -5.49
N VAL A 158 -9.97 -8.14 -6.22
CA VAL A 158 -10.75 -7.00 -5.71
C VAL A 158 -12.22 -7.30 -5.89
N ARG A 159 -12.97 -7.24 -4.79
CA ARG A 159 -14.43 -7.39 -4.75
C ARG A 159 -15.10 -6.07 -4.43
N GLN A 160 -16.36 -5.93 -4.87
CA GLN A 160 -17.17 -4.79 -4.49
C GLN A 160 -17.55 -4.86 -3.01
N LYS A 161 -17.42 -3.75 -2.30
CA LYS A 161 -17.94 -3.55 -0.96
C LYS A 161 -19.32 -2.91 -1.10
N VAL A 162 -20.39 -3.69 -0.96
CA VAL A 162 -21.78 -3.22 -1.07
C VAL A 162 -22.26 -2.65 0.24
N SER A 163 -22.11 -3.41 1.33
CA SER A 163 -22.40 -3.01 2.72
C SER A 163 -21.40 -3.68 3.67
N ASP A 164 -21.39 -3.23 4.93
CA ASP A 164 -20.54 -3.85 5.94
C ASP A 164 -21.00 -5.28 6.24
N GLU A 165 -22.32 -5.56 6.26
CA GLU A 165 -22.89 -6.91 6.46
C GLU A 165 -22.53 -7.87 5.32
N ASP A 166 -22.57 -7.39 4.08
CA ASP A 166 -22.16 -8.19 2.91
C ASP A 166 -20.67 -8.49 2.97
N THR A 167 -19.86 -7.50 3.34
CA THR A 167 -18.40 -7.65 3.47
C THR A 167 -18.05 -8.63 4.58
N ASP A 168 -18.73 -8.59 5.72
CA ASP A 168 -18.61 -9.57 6.80
C ASP A 168 -18.91 -10.98 6.31
N SER A 169 -20.05 -11.16 5.63
CA SER A 169 -20.49 -12.43 5.09
C SER A 169 -19.47 -13.00 4.10
N GLN A 170 -19.00 -12.17 3.16
CA GLN A 170 -17.99 -12.58 2.18
C GLN A 170 -16.64 -12.91 2.84
N SER A 171 -16.23 -12.15 3.87
CA SER A 171 -15.00 -12.39 4.63
C SER A 171 -15.09 -13.71 5.40
N ILE A 172 -16.19 -13.96 6.10
CA ILE A 172 -16.44 -15.20 6.84
C ILE A 172 -16.45 -16.41 5.89
N LYS A 173 -17.16 -16.32 4.76
CA LYS A 173 -17.15 -17.36 3.71
C LYS A 173 -15.75 -17.65 3.18
N PHE A 174 -15.01 -16.59 2.89
CA PHE A 174 -13.65 -16.71 2.40
C PHE A 174 -12.76 -17.42 3.42
N ILE A 175 -12.78 -16.98 4.68
CA ILE A 175 -11.98 -17.56 5.77
C ILE A 175 -12.37 -19.03 5.99
N LYS A 176 -13.67 -19.35 5.97
CA LYS A 176 -14.16 -20.73 6.11
C LYS A 176 -13.65 -21.64 4.99
N SER A 177 -13.55 -21.13 3.76
CA SER A 177 -12.96 -21.90 2.64
C SER A 177 -11.45 -22.11 2.77
N HIS A 178 -10.81 -21.45 3.75
CA HIS A 178 -9.37 -21.53 4.04
C HIS A 178 -9.14 -21.90 5.52
N GLU A 179 -10.05 -22.64 6.13
CA GLU A 179 -9.98 -23.07 7.52
C GLU A 179 -8.66 -23.77 7.84
N GLY A 180 -8.12 -23.48 9.03
CA GLY A 180 -6.81 -24.00 9.49
C GLY A 180 -5.59 -23.29 8.86
N ARG A 181 -5.80 -22.23 8.09
CA ARG A 181 -4.71 -21.45 7.50
C ARG A 181 -4.56 -20.10 8.20
N GLY A 182 -3.32 -19.69 8.44
CA GLY A 182 -3.01 -18.38 9.01
C GLY A 182 -3.34 -17.23 8.07
N GLY A 183 -3.97 -16.17 8.57
CA GLY A 183 -4.35 -15.00 7.78
C GLY A 183 -4.39 -13.70 8.56
N ILE A 184 -4.38 -12.59 7.82
CA ILE A 184 -4.46 -11.24 8.36
C ILE A 184 -5.62 -10.51 7.66
N SER A 185 -6.46 -9.82 8.45
CA SER A 185 -7.51 -8.94 7.93
C SER A 185 -7.26 -7.51 8.36
N TYR A 186 -7.07 -6.60 7.40
CA TYR A 186 -6.84 -5.18 7.66
C TYR A 186 -8.13 -4.39 7.59
N CYS A 187 -8.43 -3.62 8.66
CA CYS A 187 -9.53 -2.68 8.75
C CYS A 187 -8.99 -1.26 8.97
N ARG A 188 -9.78 -0.27 8.60
CA ARG A 188 -9.40 1.14 8.72
C ARG A 188 -9.39 1.65 10.16
N SER A 189 -10.34 1.25 11.00
CA SER A 189 -10.52 1.77 12.35
C SER A 189 -10.36 0.70 13.43
N ARG A 190 -9.99 1.14 14.65
CA ARG A 190 -9.90 0.26 15.83
C ARG A 190 -11.24 -0.42 16.14
N LYS A 191 -12.34 0.31 16.01
CA LYS A 191 -13.70 -0.20 16.22
C LYS A 191 -14.04 -1.34 15.25
N GLU A 192 -13.79 -1.15 13.96
CA GLU A 192 -13.99 -2.18 12.93
C GLU A 192 -13.13 -3.42 13.20
N VAL A 193 -11.89 -3.24 13.66
CA VAL A 193 -11.00 -4.34 14.06
C VAL A 193 -11.61 -5.18 15.18
N GLU A 194 -12.09 -4.54 16.25
CA GLU A 194 -12.68 -5.23 17.40
C GLU A 194 -13.99 -5.94 17.01
N GLU A 195 -14.84 -5.26 16.23
CA GLU A 195 -16.13 -5.80 15.78
C GLU A 195 -15.93 -7.02 14.86
N LEU A 196 -15.04 -6.94 13.87
CA LEU A 196 -14.76 -8.05 12.96
C LEU A 196 -14.11 -9.22 13.69
N ALA A 197 -13.13 -8.97 14.56
CA ALA A 197 -12.51 -10.02 15.37
C ALA A 197 -13.54 -10.77 16.22
N LYS A 198 -14.45 -10.03 16.87
CA LYS A 198 -15.56 -10.60 17.63
C LYS A 198 -16.50 -11.44 16.75
N LYS A 199 -16.87 -10.94 15.56
CA LYS A 199 -17.71 -11.69 14.60
C LYS A 199 -17.03 -12.98 14.17
N LEU A 200 -15.73 -12.95 13.86
CA LEU A 200 -14.96 -14.15 13.50
C LEU A 200 -14.93 -15.15 14.65
N THR A 201 -14.68 -14.71 15.88
CA THR A 201 -14.67 -15.59 17.05
C THR A 201 -16.03 -16.23 17.29
N LEU A 202 -17.13 -15.48 17.13
CA LEU A 202 -18.50 -16.02 17.24
C LEU A 202 -18.81 -17.06 16.14
N ASN A 203 -18.12 -17.00 15.01
CA ASN A 203 -18.22 -18.00 13.94
C ASN A 203 -17.24 -19.17 14.09
N GLY A 204 -16.59 -19.30 15.26
CA GLY A 204 -15.72 -20.44 15.60
C GLY A 204 -14.27 -20.30 15.15
N PHE A 205 -13.85 -19.15 14.61
CA PHE A 205 -12.45 -18.95 14.23
C PHE A 205 -11.60 -18.49 15.41
N ARG A 206 -10.36 -18.94 15.47
CA ARG A 206 -9.36 -18.44 16.43
C ARG A 206 -8.82 -17.10 15.95
N ALA A 207 -9.57 -16.02 16.21
CA ALA A 207 -9.27 -14.67 15.75
C ALA A 207 -9.00 -13.71 16.93
N ALA A 208 -8.07 -12.78 16.76
CA ALA A 208 -7.80 -11.73 17.74
C ALA A 208 -7.62 -10.35 17.10
N PRO A 209 -8.02 -9.27 17.79
CA PRO A 209 -7.80 -7.90 17.36
C PRO A 209 -6.36 -7.45 17.62
N TYR A 210 -5.84 -6.56 16.75
CA TYR A 210 -4.54 -5.93 16.95
C TYR A 210 -4.55 -4.48 16.44
N HIS A 211 -4.35 -3.52 17.34
CA HIS A 211 -4.23 -2.10 17.00
C HIS A 211 -3.46 -1.31 18.08
N ALA A 212 -3.01 -0.12 17.75
CA ALA A 212 -2.19 0.71 18.63
C ALA A 212 -2.90 1.16 19.93
N GLY A 213 -4.22 1.03 20.04
CA GLY A 213 -4.98 1.33 21.25
C GLY A 213 -5.00 0.22 22.29
N LEU A 214 -4.50 -0.98 21.97
CA LEU A 214 -4.35 -2.08 22.92
C LEU A 214 -3.08 -1.88 23.76
N ASP A 215 -3.12 -2.39 25.01
CA ASP A 215 -1.96 -2.40 25.88
C ASP A 215 -0.77 -3.14 25.26
N ASN A 216 0.44 -2.70 25.59
CA ASN A 216 1.67 -3.28 25.02
C ASN A 216 1.78 -4.79 25.29
N GLU A 217 1.38 -5.24 26.49
CA GLU A 217 1.40 -6.65 26.88
C GLU A 217 0.40 -7.48 26.06
N VAL A 218 -0.81 -6.94 25.85
CA VAL A 218 -1.84 -7.59 25.00
C VAL A 218 -1.34 -7.71 23.58
N ARG A 219 -0.73 -6.66 23.03
CA ARG A 219 -0.17 -6.69 21.67
C ARG A 219 0.94 -7.73 21.53
N ALA A 220 1.88 -7.75 22.48
CA ALA A 220 2.97 -8.71 22.48
C ALA A 220 2.44 -10.15 22.57
N LYS A 221 1.48 -10.41 23.46
CA LYS A 221 0.85 -11.72 23.61
C LYS A 221 0.11 -12.15 22.34
N THR A 222 -0.70 -11.26 21.74
CA THR A 222 -1.43 -11.57 20.51
C THR A 222 -0.48 -11.91 19.36
N GLN A 223 0.64 -11.20 19.25
CA GLN A 223 1.68 -11.48 18.27
C GLN A 223 2.34 -12.84 18.51
N ASP A 224 2.71 -13.15 19.75
CA ASP A 224 3.29 -14.43 20.13
C ASP A 224 2.31 -15.60 19.87
N ASP A 225 1.05 -15.42 20.20
CA ASP A 225 -0.01 -16.41 19.97
C ASP A 225 -0.24 -16.68 18.48
N PHE A 226 -0.12 -15.65 17.63
CA PHE A 226 -0.19 -15.81 16.18
C PHE A 226 1.04 -16.56 15.62
N LEU A 227 2.24 -16.23 16.10
CA LEU A 227 3.47 -16.91 15.71
C LEU A 227 3.48 -18.39 16.15
N LYS A 228 2.90 -18.69 17.32
CA LYS A 228 2.78 -20.04 17.89
C LYS A 228 1.54 -20.81 17.40
N GLU A 229 0.78 -20.27 16.48
CA GLU A 229 -0.44 -20.86 15.90
C GLU A 229 -1.57 -21.12 16.93
N ASN A 230 -1.55 -20.44 18.07
CA ASN A 230 -2.66 -20.40 19.01
C ASN A 230 -3.83 -19.55 18.45
N ILE A 231 -3.52 -18.62 17.57
CA ILE A 231 -4.44 -17.77 16.81
C ILE A 231 -4.17 -17.97 15.33
N ASP A 232 -5.22 -18.18 14.53
CA ASP A 232 -5.11 -18.33 13.07
C ASP A 232 -5.25 -17.01 12.35
N ILE A 233 -6.05 -16.08 12.89
CA ILE A 233 -6.44 -14.86 12.20
C ILE A 233 -6.17 -13.66 13.08
N ILE A 234 -5.41 -12.72 12.54
CA ILE A 234 -5.28 -11.40 13.13
C ILE A 234 -6.18 -10.43 12.36
N VAL A 235 -7.04 -9.73 13.08
CA VAL A 235 -7.76 -8.57 12.55
C VAL A 235 -7.05 -7.32 13.05
N ALA A 236 -6.56 -6.48 12.14
CA ALA A 236 -5.66 -5.41 12.53
C ALA A 236 -5.91 -4.09 11.78
N THR A 237 -5.42 -3.01 12.36
CA THR A 237 -5.08 -1.80 11.59
C THR A 237 -3.68 -1.93 10.99
N ILE A 238 -3.24 -0.94 10.23
CA ILE A 238 -1.87 -0.86 9.67
C ILE A 238 -0.76 -1.04 10.72
N ALA A 239 -1.09 -0.92 12.01
CA ALA A 239 -0.14 -1.10 13.12
C ALA A 239 0.44 -2.53 13.20
N PHE A 240 -0.20 -3.52 12.58
CA PHE A 240 0.26 -4.92 12.53
C PHE A 240 1.13 -5.23 11.31
N GLY A 241 1.12 -4.40 10.28
CA GLY A 241 1.73 -4.73 8.97
C GLY A 241 3.25 -4.73 8.93
N MET A 242 3.90 -3.99 9.81
CA MET A 242 5.36 -3.84 9.83
C MET A 242 5.95 -4.69 10.95
N GLY A 243 6.79 -5.67 10.60
CA GLY A 243 7.61 -6.38 11.58
C GLY A 243 7.15 -7.76 12.02
N ILE A 244 6.17 -8.36 11.34
CA ILE A 244 5.78 -9.73 11.63
C ILE A 244 6.49 -10.66 10.66
N ASP A 245 7.27 -11.56 11.22
CA ASP A 245 8.00 -12.57 10.46
C ASP A 245 7.35 -13.96 10.63
N LYS A 246 6.07 -14.07 10.21
CA LYS A 246 5.38 -15.34 10.02
C LYS A 246 5.40 -15.68 8.54
N PRO A 247 6.19 -16.68 8.10
CA PRO A 247 6.40 -16.95 6.68
C PRO A 247 5.19 -17.56 5.98
N ASP A 248 4.34 -18.26 6.72
CA ASP A 248 3.26 -19.12 6.25
C ASP A 248 1.86 -18.48 6.34
N VAL A 249 1.77 -17.15 6.33
CA VAL A 249 0.50 -16.44 6.16
C VAL A 249 -0.08 -16.76 4.78
N ARG A 250 -1.28 -17.34 4.72
CA ARG A 250 -1.89 -17.83 3.48
C ARG A 250 -2.84 -16.85 2.83
N PHE A 251 -3.39 -15.92 3.60
CA PHE A 251 -4.23 -14.87 3.03
C PHE A 251 -4.10 -13.54 3.76
N VAL A 252 -4.28 -12.48 2.98
CA VAL A 252 -4.43 -11.11 3.48
C VAL A 252 -5.73 -10.55 2.93
N ILE A 253 -6.62 -10.11 3.81
CA ILE A 253 -7.88 -9.49 3.48
C ILE A 253 -7.78 -8.00 3.80
N HIS A 254 -8.06 -7.13 2.84
CA HIS A 254 -8.33 -5.72 3.07
C HIS A 254 -9.84 -5.52 3.14
N TYR A 255 -10.36 -5.44 4.35
CA TYR A 255 -11.77 -5.12 4.61
C TYR A 255 -12.11 -3.70 4.13
N ASP A 256 -11.14 -2.82 4.22
CA ASP A 256 -11.11 -1.49 3.61
C ASP A 256 -9.86 -1.35 2.76
N ILE A 257 -10.02 -0.79 1.56
CA ILE A 257 -8.87 -0.55 0.68
C ILE A 257 -7.92 0.47 1.33
N PRO A 258 -6.60 0.24 1.30
CA PRO A 258 -5.64 1.16 1.89
C PRO A 258 -5.53 2.47 1.10
N LYS A 259 -4.95 3.49 1.73
CA LYS A 259 -4.81 4.85 1.16
C LYS A 259 -3.79 4.95 0.02
N SER A 260 -2.94 3.93 -0.16
CA SER A 260 -1.88 3.94 -1.19
C SER A 260 -1.55 2.53 -1.64
N LEU A 261 -1.01 2.41 -2.86
CA LEU A 261 -0.55 1.13 -3.41
C LEU A 261 0.72 0.62 -2.74
N GLU A 262 1.56 1.50 -2.19
CA GLU A 262 2.72 1.08 -1.40
C GLU A 262 2.27 0.36 -0.13
N GLY A 263 1.31 0.95 0.61
CA GLY A 263 0.71 0.31 1.78
C GLY A 263 0.07 -1.03 1.42
N TYR A 264 -0.73 -1.06 0.36
CA TYR A 264 -1.33 -2.30 -0.15
C TYR A 264 -0.28 -3.36 -0.48
N TYR A 265 0.79 -2.98 -1.19
CA TYR A 265 1.87 -3.90 -1.54
C TYR A 265 2.61 -4.42 -0.31
N GLN A 266 2.90 -3.55 0.65
CA GLN A 266 3.56 -3.93 1.90
C GLN A 266 2.71 -4.90 2.73
N GLU A 267 1.43 -4.60 2.91
CA GLU A 267 0.49 -5.42 3.67
C GLU A 267 0.26 -6.78 3.00
N THR A 268 0.04 -6.80 1.67
CA THR A 268 -0.07 -8.05 0.90
C THR A 268 1.22 -8.85 0.88
N GLY A 269 2.37 -8.16 1.00
CA GLY A 269 3.70 -8.77 1.10
C GLY A 269 3.89 -9.69 2.30
N SER A 270 3.01 -9.61 3.31
CA SER A 270 2.98 -10.52 4.46
C SER A 270 2.51 -11.93 4.10
N ALA A 271 1.78 -12.10 2.98
CA ALA A 271 1.34 -13.41 2.54
C ALA A 271 2.46 -14.18 1.82
N GLY A 272 2.54 -15.49 2.07
CA GLY A 272 3.41 -16.42 1.34
C GLY A 272 4.87 -16.04 1.30
N ARG A 273 5.47 -15.59 2.41
CA ARG A 273 6.91 -15.25 2.47
C ARG A 273 7.81 -16.45 2.28
N ASP A 274 7.32 -17.62 2.59
CA ASP A 274 7.98 -18.93 2.37
C ASP A 274 7.94 -19.38 0.89
N GLY A 275 7.40 -18.56 -0.02
CA GLY A 275 7.20 -18.92 -1.43
C GLY A 275 5.93 -19.73 -1.70
N GLY A 276 5.22 -20.16 -0.66
CA GLY A 276 3.92 -20.84 -0.79
C GLY A 276 2.83 -19.91 -1.34
N ALA A 277 1.75 -20.51 -1.85
CA ALA A 277 0.63 -19.75 -2.40
C ALA A 277 -0.01 -18.84 -1.33
N GLY A 278 -0.26 -17.59 -1.68
CA GLY A 278 -0.95 -16.61 -0.86
C GLY A 278 -2.07 -15.92 -1.63
N ILE A 279 -3.15 -15.54 -0.93
CA ILE A 279 -4.31 -14.86 -1.51
C ILE A 279 -4.44 -13.48 -0.89
N CYS A 280 -4.53 -12.47 -1.75
CA CYS A 280 -4.70 -11.07 -1.38
C CYS A 280 -6.07 -10.60 -1.88
N LEU A 281 -7.04 -10.54 -0.96
CA LEU A 281 -8.41 -10.12 -1.23
C LEU A 281 -8.61 -8.69 -0.72
N ALA A 282 -9.10 -7.79 -1.55
CA ALA A 282 -9.47 -6.45 -1.14
C ALA A 282 -10.95 -6.18 -1.44
N PHE A 283 -11.64 -5.55 -0.51
CA PHE A 283 -12.96 -4.99 -0.72
C PHE A 283 -12.85 -3.51 -1.06
N TYR A 284 -13.61 -3.07 -2.04
CA TYR A 284 -13.55 -1.70 -2.55
C TYR A 284 -14.94 -1.13 -2.78
N SER A 285 -15.12 0.10 -2.32
CA SER A 285 -16.24 0.97 -2.67
C SER A 285 -15.74 2.39 -2.97
N PRO A 286 -16.28 3.12 -3.95
CA PRO A 286 -15.99 4.53 -4.16
C PRO A 286 -16.19 5.40 -2.91
N LYS A 287 -17.13 5.02 -2.01
CA LYS A 287 -17.36 5.69 -0.73
C LYS A 287 -16.15 5.63 0.20
N ASP A 288 -15.34 4.55 0.13
CA ASP A 288 -14.15 4.42 0.98
C ASP A 288 -13.12 5.51 0.63
N LEU A 289 -12.96 5.82 -0.65
CA LEU A 289 -12.07 6.90 -1.08
C LEU A 289 -12.57 8.28 -0.61
N LYS A 290 -13.89 8.52 -0.66
CA LYS A 290 -14.49 9.77 -0.14
C LYS A 290 -14.26 9.91 1.37
N LYS A 291 -14.30 8.80 2.12
CA LYS A 291 -13.99 8.79 3.56
C LYS A 291 -12.49 9.06 3.79
N LEU A 292 -11.61 8.41 3.01
CA LEU A 292 -10.16 8.60 3.11
C LEU A 292 -9.74 10.03 2.76
N SER A 293 -10.36 10.67 1.76
CA SER A 293 -10.07 12.06 1.40
C SER A 293 -10.39 13.04 2.52
N LYS A 294 -11.47 12.82 3.28
CA LYS A 294 -11.83 13.67 4.43
C LYS A 294 -10.78 13.67 5.54
N PHE A 295 -10.04 12.58 5.73
CA PHE A 295 -8.92 12.56 6.70
C PHE A 295 -7.75 13.47 6.30
N MET A 296 -7.71 13.94 5.06
CA MET A 296 -6.66 14.83 4.59
C MET A 296 -7.03 16.31 4.76
N ASP A 297 -8.29 16.64 5.07
CA ASP A 297 -8.76 18.03 5.16
C ASP A 297 -8.01 18.88 6.20
N THR A 298 -7.46 18.24 7.23
CA THR A 298 -6.68 18.90 8.29
C THR A 298 -5.19 19.02 8.00
N LYS A 299 -4.71 18.51 6.86
CA LYS A 299 -3.30 18.48 6.49
C LYS A 299 -2.88 19.72 5.68
N SER A 300 -1.58 19.91 5.50
CA SER A 300 -1.04 20.95 4.63
C SER A 300 -1.47 20.74 3.19
N GLU A 301 -1.50 21.80 2.37
CA GLU A 301 -1.90 21.70 0.95
C GLU A 301 -1.01 20.74 0.17
N MET A 302 0.29 20.69 0.47
CA MET A 302 1.21 19.74 -0.14
C MET A 302 0.88 18.29 0.22
N GLU A 303 0.59 18.01 1.49
CA GLU A 303 0.19 16.67 1.93
C GLU A 303 -1.18 16.25 1.37
N LYS A 304 -2.11 17.20 1.21
CA LYS A 304 -3.41 16.96 0.55
C LYS A 304 -3.20 16.53 -0.89
N GLU A 305 -2.34 17.24 -1.60
CA GLU A 305 -2.04 16.94 -3.00
C GLU A 305 -1.40 15.56 -3.17
N ILE A 306 -0.39 15.25 -2.35
CA ILE A 306 0.24 13.92 -2.33
C ILE A 306 -0.79 12.84 -2.01
N GLY A 307 -1.60 13.06 -0.96
CA GLY A 307 -2.62 12.09 -0.55
C GLY A 307 -3.67 11.86 -1.64
N ARG A 308 -4.10 12.91 -2.37
CA ARG A 308 -5.03 12.78 -3.49
C ARG A 308 -4.45 11.90 -4.59
N GLN A 309 -3.19 12.13 -4.97
CA GLN A 309 -2.52 11.32 -5.99
C GLN A 309 -2.41 9.84 -5.59
N LEU A 310 -2.08 9.55 -4.33
CA LEU A 310 -2.01 8.19 -3.82
C LEU A 310 -3.39 7.49 -3.85
N LEU A 311 -4.45 8.23 -3.52
CA LEU A 311 -5.83 7.72 -3.61
C LEU A 311 -6.26 7.46 -5.06
N ASP A 312 -5.89 8.33 -6.00
CA ASP A 312 -6.18 8.15 -7.42
C ASP A 312 -5.50 6.91 -8.00
N GLU A 313 -4.26 6.62 -7.59
CA GLU A 313 -3.57 5.38 -7.98
C GLU A 313 -4.26 4.14 -7.39
N THR A 314 -4.67 4.22 -6.13
CA THR A 314 -5.41 3.13 -5.47
C THR A 314 -6.75 2.88 -6.14
N LYS A 315 -7.50 3.95 -6.49
CA LYS A 315 -8.72 3.89 -7.28
C LYS A 315 -8.46 3.21 -8.62
N ALA A 316 -7.45 3.69 -9.34
CA ALA A 316 -7.09 3.14 -10.63
C ALA A 316 -6.77 1.64 -10.58
N TYR A 317 -6.10 1.18 -9.52
CA TYR A 317 -5.84 -0.24 -9.28
C TYR A 317 -7.11 -1.01 -8.95
N ALA A 318 -8.00 -0.47 -8.13
CA ALA A 318 -9.23 -1.14 -7.73
C ALA A 318 -10.18 -1.34 -8.92
N GLU A 319 -10.37 -0.30 -9.72
CA GLU A 319 -11.34 -0.26 -10.82
C GLU A 319 -10.84 -0.91 -12.12
N THR A 320 -9.53 -1.07 -12.29
CA THR A 320 -8.97 -1.61 -13.53
C THR A 320 -9.45 -3.02 -13.86
N SER A 321 -9.65 -3.29 -15.13
CA SER A 321 -9.82 -4.64 -15.70
C SER A 321 -8.51 -5.23 -16.26
N VAL A 322 -7.43 -4.46 -16.25
CA VAL A 322 -6.09 -4.93 -16.63
C VAL A 322 -5.54 -5.88 -15.57
N CYS A 323 -4.60 -6.73 -15.94
CA CYS A 323 -3.90 -7.63 -15.01
C CYS A 323 -3.41 -6.87 -13.77
N ARG A 324 -3.88 -7.25 -12.57
CA ARG A 324 -3.53 -6.61 -11.29
C ARG A 324 -2.03 -6.50 -11.08
N ARG A 325 -1.32 -7.59 -11.37
CA ARG A 325 0.13 -7.66 -11.25
C ARG A 325 0.83 -6.67 -12.19
N LYS A 326 0.35 -6.55 -13.42
CA LYS A 326 0.89 -5.61 -14.41
C LYS A 326 0.76 -4.17 -13.93
N VAL A 327 -0.37 -3.82 -13.33
CA VAL A 327 -0.59 -2.49 -12.77
C VAL A 327 0.31 -2.22 -11.57
N LEU A 328 0.41 -3.16 -10.62
CA LEU A 328 1.29 -3.03 -9.46
C LEU A 328 2.77 -2.87 -9.86
N LEU A 329 3.27 -3.72 -10.75
CA LEU A 329 4.66 -3.66 -11.18
C LEU A 329 4.96 -2.35 -11.93
N ASN A 330 4.04 -1.91 -12.80
CA ASN A 330 4.17 -0.62 -13.49
C ASN A 330 4.23 0.55 -12.51
N TYR A 331 3.43 0.51 -11.44
CA TYR A 331 3.45 1.53 -10.37
C TYR A 331 4.84 1.65 -9.73
N PHE A 332 5.54 0.54 -9.49
CA PHE A 332 6.90 0.52 -8.95
C PHE A 332 7.99 0.70 -10.04
N GLY A 333 7.60 1.06 -11.26
CA GLY A 333 8.54 1.28 -12.37
C GLY A 333 9.16 -0.01 -12.94
N GLU A 334 8.49 -1.16 -12.74
CA GLU A 334 8.92 -2.44 -13.28
C GLU A 334 8.02 -2.86 -14.45
N ALA A 335 8.64 -3.15 -15.59
CA ALA A 335 7.93 -3.63 -16.77
C ALA A 335 7.56 -5.12 -16.61
N TYR A 336 6.30 -5.45 -16.88
CA TYR A 336 5.83 -6.83 -16.91
C TYR A 336 5.57 -7.24 -18.36
N THR A 337 6.44 -8.10 -18.91
CA THR A 337 6.47 -8.45 -20.34
C THR A 337 5.40 -9.44 -20.77
N LYS A 338 4.79 -10.19 -19.83
CA LYS A 338 3.71 -11.14 -20.15
C LYS A 338 2.41 -10.41 -20.34
N ASP A 339 1.56 -10.91 -21.23
CA ASP A 339 0.22 -10.33 -21.50
C ASP A 339 -0.68 -10.38 -20.28
N ASN A 340 -0.62 -11.46 -19.52
CA ASN A 340 -1.34 -11.64 -18.27
C ASN A 340 -0.52 -12.48 -17.28
N CYS A 341 -0.92 -12.47 -16.00
CA CYS A 341 -0.22 -13.26 -14.99
C CYS A 341 -0.84 -14.64 -14.74
N GLY A 342 -2.01 -14.94 -15.29
CA GLY A 342 -2.78 -16.14 -15.00
C GLY A 342 -3.24 -16.29 -13.54
N ASN A 343 -2.80 -15.40 -12.64
CA ASN A 343 -2.96 -15.52 -11.19
C ASN A 343 -3.48 -14.22 -10.55
N CYS A 344 -4.58 -13.67 -11.11
CA CYS A 344 -5.40 -12.60 -10.52
C CYS A 344 -6.84 -12.68 -11.06
N ASP A 345 -7.76 -12.01 -10.36
CA ASP A 345 -9.18 -11.98 -10.72
C ASP A 345 -9.42 -11.48 -12.14
N ASN A 346 -8.71 -10.44 -12.57
CA ASN A 346 -8.85 -9.86 -13.90
C ASN A 346 -8.34 -10.79 -15.02
N CYS A 347 -7.30 -11.59 -14.74
CA CYS A 347 -6.80 -12.55 -15.73
C CYS A 347 -7.68 -13.80 -15.86
N LYS A 348 -8.47 -14.13 -14.83
CA LYS A 348 -9.42 -15.26 -14.85
C LYS A 348 -10.78 -14.91 -15.46
N ARG A 349 -11.06 -13.63 -15.72
CA ARG A 349 -12.31 -13.16 -16.33
C ARG A 349 -12.14 -12.95 -17.83
N PRO A 350 -13.19 -13.22 -18.64
CA PRO A 350 -13.19 -12.83 -20.05
C PRO A 350 -13.00 -11.33 -20.19
N LYS A 351 -12.18 -10.91 -21.16
CA LYS A 351 -11.91 -9.48 -21.44
C LYS A 351 -12.66 -9.07 -22.69
N LYS A 352 -13.36 -7.93 -22.61
CA LYS A 352 -13.92 -7.26 -23.77
C LYS A 352 -12.98 -6.13 -24.16
N TYR A 353 -12.28 -6.29 -25.29
CA TYR A 353 -11.43 -5.24 -25.83
C TYR A 353 -12.27 -4.25 -26.64
N ILE A 354 -11.92 -2.98 -26.50
CA ILE A 354 -12.50 -1.87 -27.27
C ILE A 354 -11.37 -1.26 -28.07
N GLU A 355 -11.62 -1.00 -29.34
CA GLU A 355 -10.72 -0.25 -30.21
C GLU A 355 -10.56 1.17 -29.64
N ALA A 356 -9.33 1.67 -29.53
CA ALA A 356 -9.01 2.94 -28.88
C ALA A 356 -7.81 3.64 -29.53
N THR A 357 -7.50 3.34 -30.78
CA THR A 357 -6.38 3.97 -31.52
C THR A 357 -6.57 5.48 -31.58
N ASP A 358 -7.75 5.95 -32.03
CA ASP A 358 -8.07 7.38 -32.12
C ASP A 358 -8.05 8.05 -30.75
N ALA A 359 -8.52 7.36 -29.71
CA ALA A 359 -8.51 7.91 -28.34
C ALA A 359 -7.07 8.05 -27.80
N LEU A 360 -6.19 7.10 -28.09
CA LEU A 360 -4.78 7.22 -27.72
C LEU A 360 -4.10 8.35 -28.49
N GLU A 361 -4.40 8.51 -29.78
CA GLU A 361 -3.88 9.61 -30.60
C GLU A 361 -4.27 10.97 -30.02
N CYS A 362 -5.56 11.14 -29.66
CA CYS A 362 -6.04 12.34 -28.99
C CYS A 362 -5.29 12.65 -27.69
N VAL A 363 -5.11 11.64 -26.85
CA VAL A 363 -4.39 11.79 -25.56
C VAL A 363 -2.93 12.16 -25.79
N LEU A 364 -2.22 11.46 -26.68
CA LEU A 364 -0.80 11.73 -26.95
C LEU A 364 -0.59 13.11 -27.58
N SER A 365 -1.48 13.52 -28.51
CA SER A 365 -1.48 14.84 -29.13
C SER A 365 -1.74 15.93 -28.11
N ALA A 366 -2.70 15.74 -27.19
CA ALA A 366 -2.98 16.64 -26.10
C ALA A 366 -1.77 16.80 -25.16
N ILE A 367 -1.15 15.70 -24.71
CA ILE A 367 0.05 15.74 -23.85
C ILE A 367 1.19 16.50 -24.56
N LYS A 368 1.34 16.32 -25.87
CA LYS A 368 2.34 17.02 -26.67
C LYS A 368 2.05 18.52 -26.77
N ALA A 369 0.81 18.91 -27.08
CA ALA A 369 0.38 20.30 -27.18
C ALA A 369 0.52 21.03 -25.84
N LEU A 370 0.14 20.36 -24.75
CA LEU A 370 0.27 20.82 -23.36
C LEU A 370 1.71 20.75 -22.82
N LYS A 371 2.69 20.39 -23.64
CA LYS A 371 4.13 20.30 -23.30
C LYS A 371 4.44 19.40 -22.09
N GLY A 372 3.54 18.48 -21.75
CA GLY A 372 3.68 17.59 -20.61
C GLY A 372 3.68 18.31 -19.25
N GLN A 373 2.93 19.39 -19.11
CA GLN A 373 2.90 20.23 -17.90
C GLN A 373 1.63 20.06 -17.06
N TYR A 374 0.81 19.05 -17.36
CA TYR A 374 -0.48 18.84 -16.69
C TYR A 374 -0.70 17.39 -16.25
N GLU A 375 -1.50 17.25 -15.21
CA GLU A 375 -1.91 15.96 -14.65
C GLU A 375 -3.02 15.28 -15.48
N GLN A 376 -3.34 14.03 -15.14
CA GLN A 376 -4.28 13.21 -15.87
C GLN A 376 -5.67 13.84 -16.02
N ASN A 377 -6.25 14.38 -14.94
CA ASN A 377 -7.60 14.95 -14.98
C ASN A 377 -7.68 16.15 -15.91
N TYR A 378 -6.66 17.01 -15.90
CA TYR A 378 -6.57 18.14 -16.82
C TYR A 378 -6.50 17.67 -18.28
N VAL A 379 -5.67 16.67 -18.58
CA VAL A 379 -5.57 16.11 -19.93
C VAL A 379 -6.89 15.51 -20.38
N VAL A 380 -7.60 14.80 -19.49
CA VAL A 380 -8.93 14.25 -19.79
C VAL A 380 -9.95 15.34 -20.07
N ASP A 381 -10.01 16.40 -19.27
CA ASP A 381 -10.93 17.52 -19.50
C ASP A 381 -10.58 18.28 -20.80
N PHE A 382 -9.28 18.45 -21.08
CA PHE A 382 -8.79 19.07 -22.31
C PHE A 382 -9.22 18.27 -23.56
N VAL A 383 -9.00 16.96 -23.59
CA VAL A 383 -9.38 16.08 -24.71
C VAL A 383 -10.90 16.07 -24.91
N ARG A 384 -11.66 16.07 -23.82
CA ARG A 384 -13.14 16.15 -23.85
C ARG A 384 -13.68 17.52 -24.23
N GLY A 385 -12.82 18.55 -24.31
CA GLY A 385 -13.20 19.92 -24.58
C GLY A 385 -14.06 20.54 -23.46
N ARG A 386 -13.80 20.17 -22.22
CA ARG A 386 -14.39 20.80 -21.04
C ARG A 386 -13.57 22.03 -20.68
N ALA A 387 -14.14 23.22 -20.88
CA ALA A 387 -13.51 24.46 -20.51
C ALA A 387 -13.60 24.73 -19.01
N THR A 388 -12.76 24.03 -18.23
CA THR A 388 -12.65 24.31 -16.80
C THR A 388 -11.95 25.65 -16.55
N ASP A 389 -12.16 26.25 -15.35
CA ASP A 389 -11.54 27.53 -15.00
C ASP A 389 -10.01 27.50 -15.15
N HIS A 390 -9.38 26.37 -14.88
CA HIS A 390 -7.94 26.16 -15.05
C HIS A 390 -7.53 26.18 -16.53
N ILE A 391 -8.27 25.47 -17.39
CA ILE A 391 -7.98 25.39 -18.83
C ILE A 391 -8.14 26.80 -19.50
N VAL A 392 -9.20 27.50 -19.11
CA VAL A 392 -9.48 28.87 -19.64
C VAL A 392 -8.43 29.85 -19.13
N ARG A 393 -8.10 29.82 -17.83
CA ARG A 393 -7.08 30.73 -17.26
C ARG A 393 -5.72 30.53 -17.92
N ASP A 394 -5.35 29.26 -18.21
CA ASP A 394 -4.07 28.92 -18.84
C ASP A 394 -4.10 29.17 -20.37
N GLY A 395 -5.25 29.56 -20.95
CA GLY A 395 -5.44 29.82 -22.37
C GLY A 395 -5.38 28.60 -23.27
N ASN A 396 -5.44 27.41 -22.69
CA ASN A 396 -5.32 26.15 -23.41
C ASN A 396 -6.61 25.74 -24.13
N ASP A 397 -7.76 26.37 -23.83
CA ASP A 397 -9.02 26.25 -24.58
C ASP A 397 -8.93 26.72 -26.01
N LYS A 398 -7.88 27.52 -26.36
CA LYS A 398 -7.62 28.06 -27.71
C LYS A 398 -6.69 27.15 -28.54
N LEU A 399 -6.12 26.10 -27.96
CA LEU A 399 -5.24 25.20 -28.71
C LEU A 399 -6.05 24.36 -29.72
N PRO A 400 -5.50 24.08 -30.91
CA PRO A 400 -6.20 23.28 -31.93
C PRO A 400 -6.62 21.90 -31.45
N GLU A 401 -5.87 21.31 -30.52
CA GLU A 401 -6.11 19.99 -29.97
C GLU A 401 -7.17 19.99 -28.86
N PHE A 402 -7.66 21.15 -28.40
CA PHE A 402 -8.69 21.23 -27.39
C PHE A 402 -10.01 20.64 -27.89
N GLY A 403 -10.47 19.61 -27.19
CA GLY A 403 -11.71 18.92 -27.54
C GLY A 403 -11.61 17.98 -28.74
N ASN A 404 -10.41 17.57 -29.16
CA ASN A 404 -10.20 16.64 -30.27
C ASN A 404 -10.83 15.24 -30.03
N GLY A 405 -11.17 14.91 -28.80
CA GLY A 405 -11.84 13.68 -28.42
C GLY A 405 -13.36 13.82 -28.21
N LYS A 406 -13.98 14.97 -28.51
CA LYS A 406 -15.42 15.19 -28.27
C LYS A 406 -16.33 14.19 -28.97
N GLU A 407 -15.95 13.77 -30.18
CA GLU A 407 -16.73 12.87 -31.01
C GLU A 407 -16.43 11.38 -30.76
N ILE A 408 -15.40 11.09 -29.98
CA ILE A 408 -15.05 9.72 -29.62
C ILE A 408 -16.01 9.22 -28.54
N ASN A 409 -17.00 8.51 -29.02
CA ASN A 409 -18.00 7.67 -28.36
C ASN A 409 -18.45 8.12 -26.95
N ASN A 410 -19.52 8.91 -26.89
CA ASN A 410 -20.15 9.39 -25.65
C ASN A 410 -20.75 8.28 -24.77
N ASP A 411 -20.90 7.05 -25.26
CA ASP A 411 -21.52 5.93 -24.54
C ASP A 411 -20.57 5.31 -23.49
N ILE A 412 -19.27 5.59 -23.57
CA ILE A 412 -18.30 5.17 -22.56
C ILE A 412 -17.65 6.41 -21.95
N ALA A 413 -18.40 7.06 -21.07
CA ALA A 413 -17.97 8.29 -20.36
C ALA A 413 -16.61 8.16 -19.65
N SER A 414 -16.05 6.97 -19.57
CA SER A 414 -14.85 6.62 -18.83
C SER A 414 -13.70 6.03 -19.65
N ILE A 415 -13.72 6.07 -21.00
CA ILE A 415 -12.65 5.46 -21.83
C ILE A 415 -11.27 6.11 -21.61
N TRP A 416 -11.23 7.39 -21.28
CA TRP A 416 -10.01 8.18 -21.21
C TRP A 416 -9.03 7.70 -20.13
N ASN A 417 -9.54 7.34 -18.95
CA ASN A 417 -8.72 6.78 -17.87
C ASN A 417 -8.11 5.41 -18.24
N PRO A 418 -8.88 4.44 -18.77
CA PRO A 418 -8.34 3.22 -19.35
C PRO A 418 -7.27 3.46 -20.43
N VAL A 419 -7.51 4.39 -21.37
CA VAL A 419 -6.57 4.73 -22.45
C VAL A 419 -5.25 5.26 -21.88
N ILE A 420 -5.30 6.23 -20.98
CA ILE A 420 -4.09 6.80 -20.36
C ILE A 420 -3.34 5.71 -19.57
N ARG A 421 -4.02 4.93 -18.75
CA ARG A 421 -3.41 3.87 -17.93
C ARG A 421 -2.77 2.79 -18.80
N GLN A 422 -3.50 2.32 -19.82
CA GLN A 422 -2.98 1.29 -20.71
C GLN A 422 -1.91 1.84 -21.64
N GLY A 423 -1.97 3.11 -22.01
CA GLY A 423 -0.90 3.85 -22.69
C GLY A 423 0.38 3.97 -21.85
N MET A 424 0.24 4.14 -20.52
CA MET A 424 1.38 4.09 -19.59
C MET A 424 1.99 2.69 -19.52
N ILE A 425 1.15 1.66 -19.42
CA ILE A 425 1.58 0.25 -19.38
C ILE A 425 2.26 -0.17 -20.70
N ALA A 426 1.79 0.37 -21.83
CA ALA A 426 2.41 0.16 -23.14
C ALA A 426 3.70 0.97 -23.35
N GLY A 427 4.03 1.86 -22.41
CA GLY A 427 5.24 2.67 -22.48
C GLY A 427 5.14 3.91 -23.36
N TYR A 428 3.96 4.31 -23.83
CA TYR A 428 3.76 5.51 -24.65
C TYR A 428 3.66 6.78 -23.83
N ILE A 429 3.15 6.67 -22.61
CA ILE A 429 2.99 7.75 -21.64
C ILE A 429 3.78 7.39 -20.39
N ARG A 430 4.37 8.39 -19.75
CA ARG A 430 4.90 8.25 -18.40
C ARG A 430 4.32 9.30 -17.47
N LYS A 431 4.11 8.97 -16.22
CA LYS A 431 3.72 9.89 -15.16
C LYS A 431 4.98 10.42 -14.47
N ASP A 432 5.18 11.74 -14.48
CA ASP A 432 6.28 12.39 -13.79
C ASP A 432 5.90 12.66 -12.34
N ILE A 433 6.15 11.67 -11.49
CA ILE A 433 5.80 11.70 -10.06
C ILE A 433 6.56 12.82 -9.33
N LYS A 434 7.77 13.21 -9.79
CA LYS A 434 8.55 14.31 -9.20
C LYS A 434 7.85 15.67 -9.27
N HIS A 435 7.05 15.86 -10.31
CA HIS A 435 6.34 17.10 -10.61
C HIS A 435 4.83 16.84 -10.53
N CYS A 436 4.35 16.40 -9.37
CA CYS A 436 2.91 16.25 -9.08
C CYS A 436 2.13 15.39 -10.09
N GLY A 437 2.75 14.32 -10.60
CA GLY A 437 2.04 13.37 -11.47
C GLY A 437 1.76 13.84 -12.88
N LEU A 438 2.54 14.80 -13.42
CA LEU A 438 2.40 15.29 -14.77
C LEU A 438 2.55 14.18 -15.80
N LEU A 439 1.67 14.17 -16.81
CA LEU A 439 1.75 13.21 -17.91
C LEU A 439 2.76 13.69 -18.96
N LYS A 440 3.67 12.82 -19.33
CA LYS A 440 4.69 13.08 -20.37
C LYS A 440 4.66 12.00 -21.44
N ILE A 441 4.79 12.42 -22.68
CA ILE A 441 4.94 11.51 -23.80
C ILE A 441 6.37 10.97 -23.81
N THR A 442 6.53 9.64 -24.02
CA THR A 442 7.82 8.99 -24.14
C THR A 442 8.35 9.07 -25.59
N SER A 443 9.59 8.59 -25.82
CA SER A 443 10.10 8.40 -27.20
C SER A 443 9.22 7.46 -28.00
N SER A 444 8.83 6.31 -27.41
CA SER A 444 7.95 5.34 -28.05
C SER A 444 6.55 5.93 -28.34
N GLY A 445 6.02 6.79 -27.46
CA GLY A 445 4.79 7.50 -27.72
C GLY A 445 4.88 8.52 -28.86
N LYS A 446 6.04 9.20 -29.01
CA LYS A 446 6.30 10.11 -30.13
C LYS A 446 6.45 9.36 -31.46
N GLU A 447 7.04 8.17 -31.44
CA GLU A 447 7.15 7.28 -32.61
C GLU A 447 5.77 6.77 -33.00
N TRP A 448 4.96 6.33 -32.02
CA TRP A 448 3.61 5.88 -32.26
C TRP A 448 2.72 6.96 -32.90
N LEU A 449 2.85 8.23 -32.50
CA LEU A 449 2.13 9.36 -33.11
C LEU A 449 2.51 9.60 -34.58
N LYS A 450 3.72 9.22 -35.00
CA LYS A 450 4.14 9.34 -36.42
C LYS A 450 3.57 8.23 -37.28
N GLU A 451 3.43 7.06 -36.70
CA GLU A 451 2.97 5.85 -37.35
C GLU A 451 2.01 5.10 -36.39
N PRO A 452 0.72 5.54 -36.32
CA PRO A 452 -0.25 4.91 -35.44
C PRO A 452 -0.44 3.44 -35.76
N ARG A 453 -0.46 2.62 -34.70
CA ARG A 453 -0.72 1.17 -34.77
C ARG A 453 -1.99 0.88 -34.01
N PRO A 454 -2.72 -0.19 -34.35
CA PRO A 454 -3.94 -0.58 -33.64
C PRO A 454 -3.69 -0.67 -32.13
N PHE A 455 -4.52 0.03 -31.36
CA PHE A 455 -4.46 0.05 -29.91
C PHE A 455 -5.84 -0.24 -29.34
N SER A 456 -5.92 -1.29 -28.53
CA SER A 456 -7.17 -1.69 -27.89
C SER A 456 -7.03 -1.61 -26.37
N VAL A 457 -8.08 -1.21 -25.69
CA VAL A 457 -8.14 -1.14 -24.25
C VAL A 457 -9.25 -2.04 -23.67
N VAL A 458 -9.06 -2.44 -22.42
CA VAL A 458 -10.10 -3.06 -21.62
C VAL A 458 -10.72 -1.98 -20.75
N PRO A 459 -12.04 -1.75 -20.79
CA PRO A 459 -12.71 -0.78 -19.92
C PRO A 459 -12.52 -1.10 -18.46
N ASP A 460 -12.60 -0.07 -17.62
CA ASP A 460 -12.60 -0.24 -16.17
C ASP A 460 -13.86 -0.93 -15.69
N ARG A 461 -13.80 -1.48 -14.48
CA ARG A 461 -14.95 -2.10 -13.80
C ARG A 461 -15.81 -0.99 -13.22
N GLU A 462 -17.10 -1.10 -13.40
CA GLU A 462 -18.06 -0.25 -12.73
C GLU A 462 -18.31 -0.79 -11.32
N PHE A 463 -18.08 0.07 -10.32
CA PHE A 463 -18.46 -0.16 -8.93
C PHE A 463 -19.56 0.83 -8.59
N VAL A 464 -20.74 0.31 -8.29
CA VAL A 464 -21.92 1.14 -7.99
C VAL A 464 -21.79 1.73 -6.58
N ASP A 465 -22.05 3.02 -6.44
CA ASP A 465 -22.27 3.64 -5.13
C ASP A 465 -23.60 3.09 -4.57
N SER A 466 -23.56 2.36 -3.47
CA SER A 466 -24.71 1.71 -2.82
C SER A 466 -25.70 2.67 -2.14
N ASP A 467 -25.75 3.97 -2.50
CA ASP A 467 -26.72 4.93 -2.00
C ASP A 467 -28.02 4.95 -2.81
N ASP A 468 -27.99 4.55 -4.07
CA ASP A 468 -29.22 4.19 -4.76
C ASP A 468 -29.53 2.74 -4.39
N GLY A 469 -30.66 2.48 -3.77
CA GLY A 469 -31.17 1.15 -3.41
C GLY A 469 -31.34 0.21 -4.59
N GLY A 470 -30.36 0.22 -5.49
CA GLY A 470 -30.16 -0.63 -6.65
C GLY A 470 -29.45 -1.89 -6.22
N GLU A 471 -30.20 -2.93 -6.13
CA GLU A 471 -29.85 -4.31 -5.85
C GLU A 471 -28.73 -4.79 -6.75
N GLY A 472 -27.61 -5.18 -6.12
CA GLY A 472 -26.53 -5.82 -6.83
C GLY A 472 -26.99 -7.13 -7.46
N GLY A 473 -27.11 -7.13 -8.78
CA GLY A 473 -26.96 -8.29 -9.66
C GLY A 473 -27.73 -9.57 -9.40
N THR A 474 -28.91 -9.52 -8.78
CA THR A 474 -29.91 -10.60 -8.84
C THR A 474 -30.88 -10.32 -9.98
N SER A 475 -31.16 -11.33 -10.80
CA SER A 475 -32.21 -11.20 -11.81
C SER A 475 -33.51 -10.78 -11.16
N ALA A 476 -34.31 -9.96 -11.84
CA ALA A 476 -35.60 -9.47 -11.30
C ALA A 476 -36.57 -10.59 -10.85
N LEU A 477 -36.29 -11.84 -11.22
CA LEU A 477 -37.04 -13.04 -10.83
C LEU A 477 -36.70 -13.55 -9.42
N ASP A 478 -35.50 -13.25 -8.89
CA ASP A 478 -35.04 -13.82 -7.61
C ASP A 478 -35.26 -12.85 -6.42
N LEU A 479 -35.65 -11.62 -6.71
CA LEU A 479 -35.79 -10.56 -5.70
C LEU A 479 -36.81 -10.86 -4.60
N PRO A 480 -38.05 -11.29 -4.92
CA PRO A 480 -39.04 -11.63 -3.90
C PRO A 480 -38.60 -12.81 -3.03
N LEU A 481 -37.98 -13.83 -3.62
CA LEU A 481 -37.44 -15.00 -2.91
C LEU A 481 -36.28 -14.56 -1.98
N TYR A 482 -35.39 -13.72 -2.47
CA TYR A 482 -34.29 -13.18 -1.67
C TYR A 482 -34.78 -12.37 -0.45
N GLN A 483 -35.80 -11.53 -0.62
CA GLN A 483 -36.40 -10.76 0.48
C GLN A 483 -37.08 -11.66 1.52
N GLN A 484 -37.79 -12.70 1.09
CA GLN A 484 -38.39 -13.70 1.98
C GLN A 484 -37.32 -14.47 2.77
N LEU A 485 -36.26 -14.92 2.10
CA LEU A 485 -35.17 -15.63 2.74
C LEU A 485 -34.40 -14.70 3.73
N LYS A 486 -34.22 -13.42 3.38
CA LYS A 486 -33.62 -12.43 4.28
C LYS A 486 -34.46 -12.18 5.51
N GLY A 487 -35.81 -12.10 5.38
CA GLY A 487 -36.75 -12.01 6.48
C GLY A 487 -36.67 -13.23 7.40
N LEU A 488 -36.78 -14.42 6.85
CA LEU A 488 -36.66 -15.68 7.58
C LEU A 488 -35.32 -15.80 8.33
N ARG A 489 -34.22 -15.44 7.67
CA ARG A 489 -32.91 -15.41 8.29
C ARG A 489 -32.86 -14.48 9.49
N HIS A 490 -33.46 -13.30 9.39
CA HIS A 490 -33.52 -12.33 10.47
C HIS A 490 -34.35 -12.86 11.67
N ASP A 491 -35.49 -13.47 11.40
CA ASP A 491 -36.38 -14.00 12.44
C ASP A 491 -35.74 -15.16 13.20
N VAL A 492 -35.08 -16.06 12.47
CA VAL A 492 -34.35 -17.20 13.08
C VAL A 492 -33.16 -16.71 13.89
N ALA A 493 -32.40 -15.75 13.37
CA ALA A 493 -31.29 -15.11 14.08
C ALA A 493 -31.72 -14.48 15.41
N LYS A 494 -32.83 -13.74 15.39
CA LYS A 494 -33.41 -13.12 16.55
C LYS A 494 -33.86 -14.17 17.59
N LYS A 495 -34.50 -15.25 17.13
CA LYS A 495 -34.96 -16.36 18.01
C LYS A 495 -33.79 -17.04 18.73
N HIS A 496 -32.65 -17.18 18.09
CA HIS A 496 -31.47 -17.82 18.66
C HIS A 496 -30.44 -16.86 19.23
N ASN A 497 -30.72 -15.55 19.23
CA ASN A 497 -29.83 -14.48 19.68
C ASN A 497 -28.42 -14.55 19.06
N ILE A 498 -28.34 -14.86 17.77
CA ILE A 498 -27.10 -14.95 16.99
C ILE A 498 -27.18 -14.02 15.77
N PRO A 499 -26.03 -13.58 15.21
CA PRO A 499 -26.04 -12.74 14.01
C PRO A 499 -26.71 -13.42 12.81
N PRO A 500 -27.49 -12.70 11.98
CA PRO A 500 -28.19 -13.27 10.82
C PRO A 500 -27.27 -14.02 9.84
N CYS A 501 -26.01 -13.59 9.70
CA CYS A 501 -25.04 -14.23 8.81
C CYS A 501 -24.62 -15.65 9.21
N VAL A 502 -24.99 -16.09 10.43
CA VAL A 502 -24.68 -17.42 10.97
C VAL A 502 -25.77 -18.44 10.63
N ILE A 503 -26.99 -17.98 10.32
CA ILE A 503 -28.16 -18.86 10.09
C ILE A 503 -28.06 -19.59 8.74
N PHE A 504 -28.00 -18.83 7.65
CA PHE A 504 -27.69 -19.31 6.29
C PHE A 504 -27.18 -18.15 5.44
N GLN A 505 -26.58 -18.51 4.34
CA GLN A 505 -25.93 -17.54 3.47
C GLN A 505 -26.67 -17.39 2.16
#